data_c311db484549835ff74b6d5a694bfe03
#
_entry.id   c311db484549835ff74b6d5a694bfe03
#
_cell.length_a   1.000
_cell.length_b   1.000
_cell.length_c   1.000
_cell.angle_alpha   90.00
_cell.angle_beta   90.00
_cell.angle_gamma   90.00
#
_symmetry.space_group_name_H-M   'P 1'
#
loop_
_entity.id
_entity.type
_entity.pdbx_description
1 polymer ?
#
loop_
_entity_poly.entity_id
_entity_poly.type
_entity_poly.pdbx_seq_one_letter_code
_entity_poly.pdbx_strand_id
1 'polypeptide(L)'
;MRTFWRLLGFLRPYRGGVIASFVLAATAMGMGILIPYLVGRTIDDVRGEGADLTPLVWALVGAGVLRLVFSVVRRLVAGRVSLAVEFDLRNRMYGHLQSLELAFFDGQQTGQLMSRSTVDLQSVRFFLGYGLVFMAQAALTIVIAAVVMVAVNPILALVALAPMPFVLWVAWRYGTLNRPASQEVQQRIAELTAEAEENVSGVRVVKAFAQEQRQLARFRGVVKRVFDQSMVSTRLRAFYNPFIGFLPQIGLAALVLVGGRQVISGAISVGEFVAFYGYVVMLTSPMRTLGVMLGMAQRAVASGARVFEILDREPQLTVPPDAPRLPEGGGRVELRGVTFGYDGGEPVLRDVDLVVEAGQTVALVGATGAGKTTLVLLVPRLYDVDSGSVAIDGVDVRDVELESLRRDVALVSDDAFLFSATLRENIAYARSEASEDEVREAAARAGLSGLIDDLPDGLETLVGERGLTLSGGQRQRVAIARALLAQPRILILDDATSSVDATTEERIKEALGEVMEGRTTFIIAHRLSTISLADEVVVLEDGRVAAQGTHDELVETSELYRGIVESSGRIADDRDPEQAEVAGL
;
A
#
# COMPACT_ATOMS: atom_id res chain seq x y z
N MET A 1 20.50 -8.37 -8.87
CA MET A 1 21.20 -9.25 -7.89
C MET A 1 21.24 -8.66 -6.48
N ARG A 2 21.56 -7.38 -6.29
CA ARG A 2 21.61 -6.74 -4.95
C ARG A 2 20.29 -6.88 -4.18
N THR A 3 19.13 -6.60 -4.80
CA THR A 3 17.80 -6.74 -4.20
C THR A 3 17.51 -8.17 -3.71
N PHE A 4 17.89 -9.18 -4.50
CA PHE A 4 17.70 -10.59 -4.11
C PHE A 4 18.42 -10.94 -2.80
N TRP A 5 19.68 -10.54 -2.65
CA TRP A 5 20.45 -10.79 -1.42
C TRP A 5 19.91 -10.01 -0.23
N ARG A 6 19.39 -8.79 -0.45
CA ARG A 6 18.71 -8.03 0.60
C ARG A 6 17.44 -8.71 1.07
N LEU A 7 16.64 -9.25 0.12
CA LEU A 7 15.44 -10.02 0.47
C LEU A 7 15.79 -11.26 1.32
N LEU A 8 16.86 -11.98 0.99
CA LEU A 8 17.31 -13.09 1.82
C LEU A 8 17.74 -12.63 3.23
N GLY A 9 18.17 -11.40 3.39
CA GLY A 9 18.50 -10.80 4.68
C GLY A 9 17.35 -10.85 5.69
N PHE A 10 16.10 -10.75 5.23
CA PHE A 10 14.91 -10.85 6.09
C PHE A 10 14.70 -12.26 6.69
N LEU A 11 15.36 -13.28 6.15
CA LEU A 11 15.34 -14.63 6.72
C LEU A 11 16.33 -14.83 7.88
N ARG A 12 17.27 -13.89 8.11
CA ARG A 12 18.29 -14.02 9.16
C ARG A 12 17.72 -14.23 10.57
N PRO A 13 16.65 -13.53 11.02
CA PRO A 13 16.05 -13.79 12.32
C PRO A 13 15.43 -15.18 12.42
N TYR A 14 15.03 -15.76 11.28
CA TYR A 14 14.30 -17.03 11.16
C TYR A 14 15.18 -18.20 10.67
N ARG A 15 16.51 -18.05 10.73
CA ARG A 15 17.48 -19.05 10.21
C ARG A 15 17.22 -20.48 10.69
N GLY A 16 16.81 -20.66 11.95
CA GLY A 16 16.47 -21.98 12.49
C GLY A 16 15.29 -22.63 11.76
N GLY A 17 14.21 -21.90 11.54
CA GLY A 17 13.04 -22.38 10.79
C GLY A 17 13.36 -22.63 9.31
N VAL A 18 14.20 -21.78 8.71
CA VAL A 18 14.66 -21.95 7.32
C VAL A 18 15.48 -23.23 7.20
N ILE A 19 16.50 -23.43 8.05
CA ILE A 19 17.33 -24.65 8.06
C ILE A 19 16.47 -25.89 8.30
N ALA A 20 15.57 -25.85 9.29
CA ALA A 20 14.64 -26.93 9.55
C ALA A 20 13.78 -27.27 8.33
N SER A 21 13.28 -26.26 7.60
CA SER A 21 12.51 -26.46 6.37
C SER A 21 13.32 -27.16 5.28
N PHE A 22 14.61 -26.81 5.11
CA PHE A 22 15.50 -27.47 4.15
C PHE A 22 15.83 -28.91 4.57
N VAL A 23 16.13 -29.15 5.84
CA VAL A 23 16.43 -30.51 6.36
C VAL A 23 15.18 -31.39 6.18
N LEU A 24 14.02 -30.93 6.61
CA LEU A 24 12.74 -31.65 6.42
C LEU A 24 12.42 -31.91 4.95
N ALA A 25 12.73 -30.95 4.06
CA ALA A 25 12.58 -31.13 2.63
C ALA A 25 13.52 -32.24 2.12
N ALA A 26 14.79 -32.19 2.48
CA ALA A 26 15.80 -33.20 2.07
C ALA A 26 15.43 -34.61 2.57
N THR A 27 14.98 -34.73 3.82
CA THR A 27 14.54 -36.01 4.40
C THR A 27 13.27 -36.54 3.72
N ALA A 28 12.26 -35.69 3.50
CA ALA A 28 11.06 -36.10 2.79
C ALA A 28 11.35 -36.55 1.36
N MET A 29 12.36 -35.94 0.71
CA MET A 29 12.81 -36.34 -0.63
C MET A 29 13.61 -37.63 -0.61
N GLY A 30 14.47 -37.82 0.36
CA GLY A 30 15.17 -39.08 0.56
C GLY A 30 14.19 -40.26 0.65
N MET A 31 13.13 -40.10 1.45
CA MET A 31 12.04 -41.07 1.52
C MET A 31 11.32 -41.23 0.15
N GLY A 32 11.12 -40.14 -0.58
CA GLY A 32 10.51 -40.16 -1.92
C GLY A 32 11.36 -40.95 -2.95
N ILE A 33 12.68 -40.83 -2.90
CA ILE A 33 13.61 -41.54 -3.78
C ILE A 33 13.74 -43.01 -3.36
N LEU A 34 13.61 -43.31 -2.08
CA LEU A 34 13.66 -44.67 -1.54
C LEU A 34 12.45 -45.51 -2.02
N ILE A 35 11.30 -44.91 -2.24
CA ILE A 35 10.06 -45.63 -2.65
C ILE A 35 10.25 -46.42 -3.96
N PRO A 36 10.69 -45.84 -5.10
CA PRO A 36 10.92 -46.60 -6.33
C PRO A 36 11.94 -47.70 -6.15
N TYR A 37 12.99 -47.48 -5.36
CA TYR A 37 13.97 -48.51 -5.05
C TYR A 37 13.35 -49.69 -4.31
N LEU A 38 12.58 -49.43 -3.24
CA LEU A 38 11.89 -50.47 -2.48
C LEU A 38 10.90 -51.26 -3.33
N VAL A 39 10.12 -50.55 -4.21
CA VAL A 39 9.21 -51.18 -5.16
C VAL A 39 9.97 -52.13 -6.08
N GLY A 40 11.09 -51.67 -6.65
CA GLY A 40 11.94 -52.51 -7.50
C GLY A 40 12.42 -53.77 -6.79
N ARG A 41 12.97 -53.60 -5.58
CA ARG A 41 13.46 -54.72 -4.77
C ARG A 41 12.35 -55.70 -4.40
N THR A 42 11.16 -55.20 -4.07
CA THR A 42 9.98 -56.05 -3.81
C THR A 42 9.61 -56.92 -5.03
N ILE A 43 9.69 -56.34 -6.24
CA ILE A 43 9.39 -57.09 -7.50
C ILE A 43 10.42 -58.17 -7.76
N ASP A 44 11.68 -57.92 -7.48
CA ASP A 44 12.73 -58.92 -7.64
C ASP A 44 12.59 -60.04 -6.62
N ASP A 45 12.28 -59.74 -5.37
CA ASP A 45 12.10 -60.73 -4.31
C ASP A 45 10.85 -61.60 -4.51
N VAL A 46 9.76 -61.06 -5.11
CA VAL A 46 8.54 -61.84 -5.52
C VAL A 46 8.86 -62.99 -6.49
N ARG A 47 9.93 -62.86 -7.30
CA ARG A 47 10.34 -63.87 -8.24
C ARG A 47 11.20 -64.96 -7.60
N GLY A 48 11.69 -64.77 -6.37
CA GLY A 48 12.37 -65.78 -5.58
C GLY A 48 11.36 -66.71 -4.88
N GLU A 49 11.54 -68.01 -4.97
CA GLU A 49 10.66 -68.98 -4.27
C GLU A 49 10.83 -68.80 -2.74
N GLY A 50 9.73 -68.45 -2.03
CA GLY A 50 9.69 -68.43 -0.56
C GLY A 50 10.11 -67.09 0.10
N ALA A 51 10.17 -66.00 -0.65
CA ALA A 51 10.52 -64.68 -0.07
C ALA A 51 9.41 -64.12 0.83
N ASP A 52 9.79 -63.74 2.07
CA ASP A 52 8.90 -62.98 2.94
C ASP A 52 8.87 -61.50 2.53
N LEU A 53 7.79 -61.08 1.91
CA LEU A 53 7.60 -59.69 1.45
C LEU A 53 7.18 -58.73 2.57
N THR A 54 6.79 -59.26 3.73
CA THR A 54 6.26 -58.47 4.85
C THR A 54 7.18 -57.34 5.27
N PRO A 55 8.51 -57.51 5.41
CA PRO A 55 9.44 -56.44 5.80
C PRO A 55 9.50 -55.31 4.75
N LEU A 56 9.50 -55.68 3.46
CA LEU A 56 9.58 -54.69 2.37
C LEU A 56 8.30 -53.88 2.23
N VAL A 57 7.12 -54.50 2.42
CA VAL A 57 5.83 -53.82 2.44
C VAL A 57 5.80 -52.84 3.62
N TRP A 58 6.20 -53.26 4.81
CA TRP A 58 6.25 -52.34 5.95
C TRP A 58 7.29 -51.21 5.77
N ALA A 59 8.44 -51.48 5.14
CA ALA A 59 9.42 -50.45 4.78
C ALA A 59 8.83 -49.43 3.79
N LEU A 60 8.07 -49.88 2.79
CA LEU A 60 7.39 -49.04 1.82
C LEU A 60 6.33 -48.14 2.48
N VAL A 61 5.47 -48.75 3.32
CA VAL A 61 4.46 -48.00 4.08
C VAL A 61 5.12 -47.01 5.01
N GLY A 62 6.17 -47.44 5.74
CA GLY A 62 6.96 -46.59 6.63
C GLY A 62 7.59 -45.37 5.91
N ALA A 63 8.22 -45.63 4.74
CA ALA A 63 8.78 -44.56 3.91
C ALA A 63 7.69 -43.56 3.45
N GLY A 64 6.51 -44.08 3.05
CA GLY A 64 5.36 -43.26 2.68
C GLY A 64 4.86 -42.39 3.82
N VAL A 65 4.66 -42.97 4.99
CA VAL A 65 4.20 -42.28 6.21
C VAL A 65 5.21 -41.22 6.65
N LEU A 66 6.52 -41.59 6.72
CA LEU A 66 7.57 -40.63 7.08
C LEU A 66 7.64 -39.46 6.08
N ARG A 67 7.56 -39.75 4.79
CA ARG A 67 7.49 -38.72 3.76
C ARG A 67 6.30 -37.77 3.98
N LEU A 68 5.12 -38.32 4.31
CA LEU A 68 3.93 -37.53 4.62
C LEU A 68 4.18 -36.62 5.84
N VAL A 69 4.63 -37.20 6.95
CA VAL A 69 4.91 -36.48 8.20
C VAL A 69 5.92 -35.35 7.97
N PHE A 70 7.07 -35.66 7.36
CA PHE A 70 8.09 -34.62 7.07
C PHE A 70 7.57 -33.55 6.12
N SER A 71 6.74 -33.89 5.14
CA SER A 71 6.13 -32.92 4.23
C SER A 71 5.14 -31.99 4.95
N VAL A 72 4.34 -32.52 5.86
CA VAL A 72 3.38 -31.74 6.66
C VAL A 72 4.13 -30.81 7.62
N VAL A 73 5.05 -31.35 8.41
CA VAL A 73 5.84 -30.54 9.35
C VAL A 73 6.62 -29.45 8.63
N ARG A 74 7.25 -29.77 7.49
CA ARG A 74 7.93 -28.77 6.65
C ARG A 74 7.01 -27.66 6.19
N ARG A 75 5.77 -27.98 5.74
CA ARG A 75 4.79 -26.97 5.31
C ARG A 75 4.40 -26.04 6.45
N LEU A 76 4.21 -26.58 7.65
CA LEU A 76 3.88 -25.80 8.83
C LEU A 76 5.04 -24.87 9.23
N VAL A 77 6.28 -25.39 9.26
CA VAL A 77 7.47 -24.59 9.60
C VAL A 77 7.70 -23.49 8.55
N ALA A 78 7.66 -23.83 7.26
CA ALA A 78 7.80 -22.86 6.17
C ALA A 78 6.69 -21.81 6.19
N GLY A 79 5.45 -22.22 6.48
CA GLY A 79 4.31 -21.32 6.63
C GLY A 79 4.51 -20.33 7.78
N ARG A 80 4.95 -20.82 8.94
CA ARG A 80 5.24 -19.95 10.10
C ARG A 80 6.34 -18.93 9.81
N VAL A 81 7.44 -19.35 9.19
CA VAL A 81 8.52 -18.45 8.77
C VAL A 81 8.00 -17.42 7.77
N SER A 82 7.22 -17.84 6.78
CA SER A 82 6.64 -16.99 5.76
C SER A 82 5.77 -15.87 6.37
N LEU A 83 4.86 -16.24 7.27
CA LEU A 83 3.95 -15.28 7.92
C LEU A 83 4.70 -14.34 8.87
N ALA A 84 5.72 -14.85 9.60
CA ALA A 84 6.51 -14.02 10.49
C ALA A 84 7.34 -12.97 9.72
N VAL A 85 7.93 -13.33 8.58
CA VAL A 85 8.62 -12.38 7.69
C VAL A 85 7.67 -11.32 7.16
N GLU A 86 6.44 -11.71 6.77
CA GLU A 86 5.42 -10.75 6.31
C GLU A 86 5.03 -9.78 7.43
N PHE A 87 4.80 -10.29 8.64
CA PHE A 87 4.46 -9.48 9.80
C PHE A 87 5.53 -8.42 10.08
N ASP A 88 6.81 -8.83 10.13
CA ASP A 88 7.91 -7.90 10.35
C ASP A 88 8.04 -6.86 9.23
N LEU A 89 7.88 -7.28 7.98
CA LEU A 89 7.95 -6.37 6.84
C LEU A 89 6.81 -5.36 6.84
N ARG A 90 5.59 -5.77 7.19
CA ARG A 90 4.45 -4.87 7.30
C ARG A 90 4.65 -3.84 8.41
N ASN A 91 5.08 -4.29 9.58
CA ASN A 91 5.34 -3.39 10.70
C ASN A 91 6.44 -2.38 10.35
N ARG A 92 7.54 -2.82 9.73
CA ARG A 92 8.62 -1.94 9.28
C ARG A 92 8.14 -0.95 8.23
N MET A 93 7.37 -1.43 7.23
CA MET A 93 6.85 -0.57 6.16
C MET A 93 5.91 0.49 6.73
N TYR A 94 4.98 0.08 7.59
CA TYR A 94 4.01 0.99 8.19
C TYR A 94 4.70 2.01 9.11
N GLY A 95 5.57 1.55 10.01
CA GLY A 95 6.32 2.44 10.90
C GLY A 95 7.19 3.43 10.12
N HIS A 96 7.82 2.97 9.03
CA HIS A 96 8.63 3.84 8.18
C HIS A 96 7.78 4.87 7.42
N LEU A 97 6.63 4.45 6.85
CA LEU A 97 5.69 5.39 6.22
C LEU A 97 5.24 6.49 7.19
N GLN A 98 4.97 6.15 8.46
CA GLN A 98 4.58 7.14 9.48
C GLN A 98 5.71 8.12 9.84
N SER A 99 6.96 7.78 9.58
CA SER A 99 8.12 8.65 9.83
C SER A 99 8.47 9.57 8.66
N LEU A 100 7.87 9.38 7.49
CA LEU A 100 8.12 10.21 6.31
C LEU A 100 7.36 11.53 6.37
N GLU A 101 7.91 12.55 5.76
CA GLU A 101 7.34 13.88 5.62
C GLU A 101 6.13 13.94 4.68
N LEU A 102 5.28 14.96 4.83
CA LEU A 102 4.06 15.14 4.04
C LEU A 102 4.37 15.27 2.52
N ALA A 103 5.47 15.93 2.16
CA ALA A 103 5.94 16.08 0.79
C ALA A 103 6.09 14.73 0.04
N PHE A 104 6.47 13.66 0.75
CA PHE A 104 6.52 12.32 0.15
C PHE A 104 5.13 11.84 -0.30
N PHE A 105 4.10 12.11 0.52
CA PHE A 105 2.73 11.64 0.23
C PHE A 105 2.09 12.46 -0.89
N ASP A 106 2.42 13.74 -1.03
CA ASP A 106 1.91 14.59 -2.11
C ASP A 106 2.34 14.09 -3.50
N GLY A 107 3.59 13.62 -3.60
CA GLY A 107 4.12 13.04 -4.83
C GLY A 107 3.67 11.59 -5.12
N GLN A 108 2.92 10.94 -4.20
CA GLN A 108 2.56 9.53 -4.34
C GLN A 108 1.05 9.30 -4.42
N GLN A 109 0.66 8.42 -5.31
CA GLN A 109 -0.73 7.95 -5.33
C GLN A 109 -0.96 6.97 -4.17
N THR A 110 -1.93 7.26 -3.29
CA THR A 110 -2.28 6.42 -2.13
C THR A 110 -2.49 4.95 -2.52
N GLY A 111 -3.16 4.69 -3.66
CA GLY A 111 -3.38 3.34 -4.17
C GLY A 111 -2.08 2.58 -4.48
N GLN A 112 -1.02 3.27 -4.94
CA GLN A 112 0.29 2.65 -5.18
C GLN A 112 0.99 2.30 -3.87
N LEU A 113 0.95 3.17 -2.86
CA LEU A 113 1.50 2.89 -1.53
C LEU A 113 0.79 1.70 -0.88
N MET A 114 -0.54 1.64 -0.99
CA MET A 114 -1.33 0.50 -0.50
C MET A 114 -0.98 -0.80 -1.23
N SER A 115 -0.79 -0.76 -2.55
CA SER A 115 -0.34 -1.92 -3.34
C SER A 115 1.05 -2.39 -2.93
N ARG A 116 2.00 -1.48 -2.67
CA ARG A 116 3.35 -1.80 -2.18
C ARG A 116 3.31 -2.44 -0.78
N SER A 117 2.44 -1.95 0.09
CA SER A 117 2.25 -2.45 1.47
C SER A 117 1.47 -3.76 1.56
N THR A 118 0.77 -4.17 0.49
CA THR A 118 -0.04 -5.39 0.45
C THR A 118 0.45 -6.39 -0.58
N VAL A 119 0.25 -6.13 -1.87
CA VAL A 119 0.52 -7.06 -2.97
C VAL A 119 2.00 -7.35 -3.14
N ASP A 120 2.86 -6.30 -3.05
CA ASP A 120 4.30 -6.47 -3.19
C ASP A 120 4.90 -7.25 -2.01
N LEU A 121 4.49 -6.94 -0.78
CA LEU A 121 4.91 -7.71 0.39
C LEU A 121 4.44 -9.16 0.33
N GLN A 122 3.21 -9.41 -0.16
CA GLN A 122 2.71 -10.77 -0.35
C GLN A 122 3.55 -11.55 -1.37
N SER A 123 3.98 -10.91 -2.46
CA SER A 123 4.86 -11.52 -3.47
C SER A 123 6.22 -11.90 -2.88
N VAL A 124 6.82 -11.01 -2.08
CA VAL A 124 8.07 -11.25 -1.35
C VAL A 124 7.90 -12.39 -0.35
N ARG A 125 6.86 -12.36 0.48
CA ARG A 125 6.54 -13.41 1.45
C ARG A 125 6.44 -14.78 0.80
N PHE A 126 5.64 -14.88 -0.27
CA PHE A 126 5.39 -16.17 -0.92
C PHE A 126 6.68 -16.79 -1.46
N PHE A 127 7.54 -15.96 -2.04
CA PHE A 127 8.83 -16.40 -2.53
C PHE A 127 9.78 -16.83 -1.39
N LEU A 128 9.93 -16.00 -0.35
CA LEU A 128 10.84 -16.29 0.77
C LEU A 128 10.37 -17.49 1.61
N GLY A 129 9.06 -17.64 1.81
CA GLY A 129 8.49 -18.71 2.62
C GLY A 129 8.40 -20.05 1.89
N TYR A 130 7.90 -20.04 0.67
CA TYR A 130 7.62 -21.26 -0.09
C TYR A 130 8.49 -21.41 -1.33
N GLY A 131 8.64 -20.34 -2.12
CA GLY A 131 9.30 -20.40 -3.41
C GLY A 131 10.74 -20.88 -3.31
N LEU A 132 11.51 -20.35 -2.35
CA LEU A 132 12.91 -20.71 -2.12
C LEU A 132 13.06 -22.19 -1.73
N VAL A 133 12.21 -22.67 -0.82
CA VAL A 133 12.25 -24.08 -0.36
C VAL A 133 11.82 -25.01 -1.48
N PHE A 134 10.78 -24.69 -2.24
CA PHE A 134 10.35 -25.49 -3.39
C PHE A 134 11.38 -25.52 -4.51
N MET A 135 12.05 -24.40 -4.78
CA MET A 135 13.10 -24.34 -5.79
C MET A 135 14.30 -25.22 -5.42
N ALA A 136 14.75 -25.12 -4.16
CA ALA A 136 15.80 -25.98 -3.65
C ALA A 136 15.38 -27.46 -3.64
N GLN A 137 14.15 -27.76 -3.25
CA GLN A 137 13.60 -29.10 -3.28
C GLN A 137 13.59 -29.68 -4.70
N ALA A 138 13.11 -28.92 -5.68
CA ALA A 138 13.07 -29.35 -7.07
C ALA A 138 14.49 -29.63 -7.61
N ALA A 139 15.44 -28.72 -7.35
CA ALA A 139 16.84 -28.91 -7.74
C ALA A 139 17.45 -30.14 -7.07
N LEU A 140 17.24 -30.33 -5.78
CA LEU A 140 17.73 -31.46 -5.02
C LEU A 140 17.14 -32.80 -5.53
N THR A 141 15.80 -32.81 -5.87
CA THR A 141 15.18 -33.98 -6.47
C THR A 141 15.87 -34.40 -7.77
N ILE A 142 16.08 -33.44 -8.66
CA ILE A 142 16.70 -33.69 -9.94
C ILE A 142 18.12 -34.24 -9.76
N VAL A 143 18.91 -33.60 -8.90
CA VAL A 143 20.30 -34.01 -8.66
C VAL A 143 20.39 -35.40 -8.02
N ILE A 144 19.66 -35.66 -6.93
CA ILE A 144 19.74 -36.93 -6.22
C ILE A 144 19.19 -38.08 -7.09
N ALA A 145 18.02 -37.86 -7.76
CA ALA A 145 17.49 -38.89 -8.66
C ALA A 145 18.46 -39.19 -9.80
N ALA A 146 19.09 -38.19 -10.41
CA ALA A 146 20.07 -38.39 -11.46
C ALA A 146 21.30 -39.17 -10.92
N VAL A 147 21.82 -38.82 -9.74
CA VAL A 147 22.95 -39.54 -9.11
C VAL A 147 22.59 -40.99 -8.84
N VAL A 148 21.40 -41.25 -8.26
CA VAL A 148 20.96 -42.64 -7.99
C VAL A 148 20.81 -43.42 -9.30
N MET A 149 20.22 -42.84 -10.33
CA MET A 149 20.07 -43.48 -11.63
C MET A 149 21.43 -43.84 -12.26
N VAL A 150 22.42 -42.92 -12.21
CA VAL A 150 23.77 -43.15 -12.72
C VAL A 150 24.49 -44.22 -11.90
N ALA A 151 24.33 -44.25 -10.58
CA ALA A 151 24.94 -45.24 -9.69
C ALA A 151 24.38 -46.67 -9.92
N VAL A 152 23.11 -46.80 -10.27
CA VAL A 152 22.47 -48.10 -10.54
C VAL A 152 22.82 -48.59 -11.96
N ASN A 153 22.61 -47.77 -12.98
CA ASN A 153 22.97 -48.13 -14.36
C ASN A 153 23.24 -46.87 -15.21
N PRO A 154 24.50 -46.52 -15.52
CA PRO A 154 24.86 -45.31 -16.23
C PRO A 154 24.32 -45.24 -17.66
N ILE A 155 24.16 -46.37 -18.34
CA ILE A 155 23.62 -46.41 -19.73
C ILE A 155 22.14 -46.09 -19.72
N LEU A 156 21.37 -46.71 -18.83
CA LEU A 156 19.93 -46.40 -18.69
C LEU A 156 19.70 -44.99 -18.19
N ALA A 157 20.54 -44.51 -17.26
CA ALA A 157 20.49 -43.12 -16.80
C ALA A 157 20.70 -42.14 -17.96
N LEU A 158 21.69 -42.36 -18.82
CA LEU A 158 21.93 -41.53 -20.01
C LEU A 158 20.72 -41.53 -20.94
N VAL A 159 20.16 -42.70 -21.26
CA VAL A 159 18.99 -42.84 -22.14
C VAL A 159 17.78 -42.13 -21.55
N ALA A 160 17.52 -42.32 -20.25
CA ALA A 160 16.35 -41.74 -19.57
C ALA A 160 16.47 -40.23 -19.40
N LEU A 161 17.68 -39.70 -19.14
CA LEU A 161 17.94 -38.28 -18.91
C LEU A 161 18.21 -37.50 -20.22
N ALA A 162 18.54 -38.18 -21.33
CA ALA A 162 18.86 -37.52 -22.61
C ALA A 162 17.77 -36.52 -23.11
N PRO A 163 16.46 -36.79 -22.97
CA PRO A 163 15.42 -35.80 -23.35
C PRO A 163 15.35 -34.59 -22.42
N MET A 164 15.86 -34.65 -21.19
CA MET A 164 15.68 -33.62 -20.15
C MET A 164 16.26 -32.25 -20.51
N PRO A 165 17.49 -32.12 -21.08
CA PRO A 165 17.99 -30.85 -21.54
C PRO A 165 17.09 -30.21 -22.61
N PHE A 166 16.50 -31.04 -23.47
CA PHE A 166 15.58 -30.57 -24.50
C PHE A 166 14.25 -30.10 -23.91
N VAL A 167 13.72 -30.80 -22.91
CA VAL A 167 12.54 -30.36 -22.14
C VAL A 167 12.80 -29.01 -21.51
N LEU A 168 13.96 -28.79 -20.87
CA LEU A 168 14.34 -27.52 -20.27
C LEU A 168 14.46 -26.41 -21.32
N TRP A 169 15.04 -26.69 -22.47
CA TRP A 169 15.15 -25.74 -23.57
C TRP A 169 13.76 -25.32 -24.11
N VAL A 170 12.88 -26.30 -24.35
CA VAL A 170 11.50 -26.03 -24.81
C VAL A 170 10.72 -25.24 -23.77
N ALA A 171 10.84 -25.60 -22.50
CA ALA A 171 10.21 -24.87 -21.39
C ALA A 171 10.72 -23.43 -21.27
N TRP A 172 12.03 -23.22 -21.43
CA TRP A 172 12.63 -21.89 -21.47
C TRP A 172 12.10 -21.09 -22.69
N ARG A 173 12.11 -21.69 -23.88
CA ARG A 173 11.59 -21.08 -25.11
C ARG A 173 10.11 -20.69 -24.97
N TYR A 174 9.30 -21.57 -24.41
CA TYR A 174 7.91 -21.28 -24.08
C TYR A 174 7.79 -20.08 -23.13
N GLY A 175 8.57 -20.06 -22.06
CA GLY A 175 8.59 -18.96 -21.10
C GLY A 175 8.91 -17.60 -21.76
N THR A 176 9.89 -17.58 -22.67
CA THR A 176 10.29 -16.34 -23.39
C THR A 176 9.19 -15.84 -24.35
N LEU A 177 8.44 -16.75 -24.98
CA LEU A 177 7.35 -16.39 -25.91
C LEU A 177 6.05 -16.04 -25.18
N ASN A 178 5.69 -16.82 -24.17
CA ASN A 178 4.40 -16.65 -23.47
C ASN A 178 4.42 -15.48 -22.48
N ARG A 179 5.60 -15.07 -21.97
CA ARG A 179 5.69 -13.96 -21.00
C ARG A 179 5.17 -12.64 -21.57
N PRO A 180 5.66 -12.14 -22.75
CA PRO A 180 5.13 -10.90 -23.33
C PRO A 180 3.67 -11.03 -23.74
N ALA A 181 3.24 -12.17 -24.28
CA ALA A 181 1.84 -12.41 -24.61
C ALA A 181 0.92 -12.35 -23.38
N SER A 182 1.34 -12.92 -22.26
CA SER A 182 0.58 -12.85 -21.00
C SER A 182 0.59 -11.46 -20.38
N GLN A 183 1.67 -10.70 -20.51
CA GLN A 183 1.73 -9.30 -20.05
C GLN A 183 0.76 -8.43 -20.85
N GLU A 184 0.72 -8.59 -22.16
CA GLU A 184 -0.23 -7.88 -23.02
C GLU A 184 -1.69 -8.22 -22.68
N VAL A 185 -2.00 -9.50 -22.38
CA VAL A 185 -3.34 -9.88 -21.87
C VAL A 185 -3.67 -9.09 -20.59
N GLN A 186 -2.74 -8.99 -19.64
CA GLN A 186 -2.96 -8.24 -18.40
C GLN A 186 -3.20 -6.75 -18.66
N GLN A 187 -2.46 -6.17 -19.61
CA GLN A 187 -2.65 -4.78 -20.01
C GLN A 187 -4.03 -4.56 -20.62
N ARG A 188 -4.50 -5.46 -21.51
CA ARG A 188 -5.86 -5.38 -22.09
C ARG A 188 -6.95 -5.57 -21.02
N ILE A 189 -6.71 -6.41 -20.01
CA ILE A 189 -7.62 -6.55 -18.87
C ILE A 189 -7.67 -5.25 -18.06
N ALA A 190 -6.53 -4.58 -17.85
CA ALA A 190 -6.50 -3.29 -17.17
C ALA A 190 -7.29 -2.21 -17.94
N GLU A 191 -7.14 -2.14 -19.29
CA GLU A 191 -7.95 -1.27 -20.15
C GLU A 191 -9.45 -1.58 -20.02
N LEU A 192 -9.82 -2.86 -19.98
CA LEU A 192 -11.22 -3.29 -19.78
C LEU A 192 -11.77 -2.86 -18.42
N THR A 193 -10.96 -3.00 -17.37
CA THR A 193 -11.35 -2.60 -16.01
C THR A 193 -11.55 -1.08 -15.93
N ALA A 194 -10.63 -0.29 -16.49
CA ALA A 194 -10.74 1.16 -16.52
C ALA A 194 -12.00 1.62 -17.30
N GLU A 195 -12.29 1.02 -18.46
CA GLU A 195 -13.50 1.31 -19.23
C GLU A 195 -14.77 0.95 -18.45
N ALA A 196 -14.76 -0.18 -17.72
CA ALA A 196 -15.90 -0.57 -16.87
C ALA A 196 -16.10 0.40 -15.71
N GLU A 197 -15.01 0.79 -15.03
CA GLU A 197 -15.02 1.74 -13.92
C GLU A 197 -15.55 3.12 -14.37
N GLU A 198 -15.06 3.64 -15.51
CA GLU A 198 -15.54 4.89 -16.10
C GLU A 198 -17.05 4.84 -16.39
N ASN A 199 -17.52 3.73 -17.00
CA ASN A 199 -18.93 3.58 -17.32
C ASN A 199 -19.83 3.43 -16.08
N VAL A 200 -19.37 2.75 -15.03
CA VAL A 200 -20.13 2.62 -13.77
C VAL A 200 -20.14 3.95 -13.01
N SER A 201 -19.01 4.62 -12.90
CA SER A 201 -18.91 5.93 -12.24
C SER A 201 -19.73 6.99 -12.98
N GLY A 202 -19.69 6.97 -14.32
CA GLY A 202 -20.45 7.87 -15.20
C GLY A 202 -21.87 7.42 -15.54
N VAL A 203 -22.43 6.39 -14.87
CA VAL A 203 -23.71 5.78 -15.26
C VAL A 203 -24.87 6.78 -15.31
N ARG A 204 -24.87 7.78 -14.43
CA ARG A 204 -25.89 8.86 -14.44
C ARG A 204 -25.88 9.63 -15.76
N VAL A 205 -24.70 9.95 -16.26
CA VAL A 205 -24.51 10.66 -17.55
C VAL A 205 -24.97 9.76 -18.70
N VAL A 206 -24.55 8.49 -18.70
CA VAL A 206 -24.95 7.53 -19.73
C VAL A 206 -26.48 7.40 -19.79
N LYS A 207 -27.14 7.33 -18.62
CA LYS A 207 -28.61 7.25 -18.51
C LYS A 207 -29.29 8.56 -18.91
N ALA A 208 -28.78 9.70 -18.44
CA ALA A 208 -29.37 11.01 -18.75
C ALA A 208 -29.40 11.31 -20.26
N PHE A 209 -28.38 10.82 -20.99
CA PHE A 209 -28.27 11.02 -22.45
C PHE A 209 -28.70 9.82 -23.28
N ALA A 210 -29.25 8.76 -22.67
CA ALA A 210 -29.70 7.52 -23.33
C ALA A 210 -28.62 6.89 -24.26
N GLN A 211 -27.35 6.87 -23.80
CA GLN A 211 -26.20 6.41 -24.59
C GLN A 211 -25.76 4.96 -24.27
N GLU A 212 -26.64 4.13 -23.70
CA GLU A 212 -26.32 2.76 -23.29
C GLU A 212 -25.80 1.90 -24.44
N GLN A 213 -26.46 2.00 -25.60
CA GLN A 213 -26.08 1.18 -26.78
C GLN A 213 -24.70 1.56 -27.31
N ARG A 214 -24.37 2.86 -27.29
CA ARG A 214 -23.06 3.35 -27.70
C ARG A 214 -21.96 2.87 -26.75
N GLN A 215 -22.17 2.95 -25.45
CA GLN A 215 -21.22 2.49 -24.45
C GLN A 215 -21.08 0.95 -24.50
N LEU A 216 -22.18 0.22 -24.70
CA LEU A 216 -22.12 -1.23 -24.87
C LEU A 216 -21.31 -1.64 -26.12
N ALA A 217 -21.47 -0.92 -27.24
CA ALA A 217 -20.69 -1.16 -28.44
C ALA A 217 -19.19 -0.92 -28.24
N ARG A 218 -18.82 0.18 -27.55
CA ARG A 218 -17.45 0.51 -27.16
C ARG A 218 -16.84 -0.58 -26.28
N PHE A 219 -17.56 -0.96 -25.22
CA PHE A 219 -17.14 -2.00 -24.27
C PHE A 219 -16.93 -3.35 -24.96
N ARG A 220 -17.85 -3.76 -25.89
CA ARG A 220 -17.68 -4.98 -26.69
C ARG A 220 -16.39 -4.97 -27.52
N GLY A 221 -15.99 -3.80 -28.04
CA GLY A 221 -14.72 -3.63 -28.75
C GLY A 221 -13.51 -3.91 -27.85
N VAL A 222 -13.55 -3.43 -26.59
CA VAL A 222 -12.49 -3.69 -25.60
C VAL A 222 -12.44 -5.17 -25.22
N VAL A 223 -13.61 -5.78 -24.94
CA VAL A 223 -13.72 -7.23 -24.64
C VAL A 223 -13.15 -8.08 -25.78
N LYS A 224 -13.42 -7.70 -27.04
CA LYS A 224 -12.88 -8.41 -28.20
C LYS A 224 -11.35 -8.35 -28.25
N ARG A 225 -10.72 -7.20 -27.96
CA ARG A 225 -9.25 -7.08 -27.88
C ARG A 225 -8.66 -7.99 -26.80
N VAL A 226 -9.31 -8.06 -25.61
CA VAL A 226 -8.91 -9.00 -24.55
C VAL A 226 -8.99 -10.44 -25.03
N PHE A 227 -10.09 -10.81 -25.71
CA PHE A 227 -10.28 -12.15 -26.26
C PHE A 227 -9.21 -12.49 -27.30
N ASP A 228 -8.98 -11.62 -28.28
CA ASP A 228 -8.02 -11.85 -29.37
C ASP A 228 -6.59 -12.04 -28.80
N GLN A 229 -6.19 -11.21 -27.85
CA GLN A 229 -4.89 -11.33 -27.20
C GLN A 229 -4.79 -12.56 -26.29
N SER A 230 -5.86 -12.91 -25.59
CA SER A 230 -5.93 -14.14 -24.80
C SER A 230 -5.78 -15.38 -25.68
N MET A 231 -6.34 -15.35 -26.90
CA MET A 231 -6.19 -16.44 -27.87
C MET A 231 -4.73 -16.62 -28.34
N VAL A 232 -3.95 -15.54 -28.42
CA VAL A 232 -2.49 -15.65 -28.72
C VAL A 232 -1.78 -16.44 -27.60
N SER A 233 -1.99 -16.06 -26.33
CA SER A 233 -1.42 -16.80 -25.19
C SER A 233 -1.95 -18.25 -25.12
N THR A 234 -3.23 -18.45 -25.41
CA THR A 234 -3.86 -19.78 -25.41
C THR A 234 -3.27 -20.69 -26.48
N ARG A 235 -3.02 -20.19 -27.69
CA ARG A 235 -2.37 -20.96 -28.77
C ARG A 235 -0.97 -21.41 -28.37
N LEU A 236 -0.18 -20.51 -27.75
CA LEU A 236 1.14 -20.88 -27.22
C LEU A 236 1.03 -21.99 -26.17
N ARG A 237 0.12 -21.85 -25.20
CA ARG A 237 -0.13 -22.86 -24.17
C ARG A 237 -0.59 -24.19 -24.75
N ALA A 238 -1.51 -24.15 -25.72
CA ALA A 238 -2.08 -25.34 -26.35
C ALA A 238 -1.01 -26.16 -27.10
N PHE A 239 0.00 -25.51 -27.67
CA PHE A 239 1.11 -26.20 -28.34
C PHE A 239 2.19 -26.66 -27.34
N TYR A 240 2.73 -25.72 -26.56
CA TYR A 240 3.92 -25.99 -25.74
C TYR A 240 3.65 -26.89 -24.52
N ASN A 241 2.51 -26.77 -23.85
CA ASN A 241 2.25 -27.57 -22.66
C ASN A 241 2.13 -29.08 -22.94
N PRO A 242 1.34 -29.51 -23.94
CA PRO A 242 1.33 -30.94 -24.33
C PRO A 242 2.69 -31.39 -24.84
N PHE A 243 3.40 -30.54 -25.60
CA PHE A 243 4.72 -30.88 -26.14
C PHE A 243 5.77 -31.09 -25.05
N ILE A 244 5.81 -30.20 -24.03
CA ILE A 244 6.66 -30.37 -22.83
C ILE A 244 6.28 -31.66 -22.07
N GLY A 245 5.00 -32.02 -22.01
CA GLY A 245 4.53 -33.26 -21.39
C GLY A 245 4.85 -34.51 -22.21
N PHE A 246 4.92 -34.39 -23.53
CA PHE A 246 5.22 -35.50 -24.44
C PHE A 246 6.71 -35.89 -24.48
N LEU A 247 7.62 -34.91 -24.37
CA LEU A 247 9.07 -35.16 -24.45
C LEU A 247 9.60 -36.20 -23.44
N PRO A 248 9.19 -36.17 -22.14
CA PRO A 248 9.57 -37.24 -21.21
C PRO A 248 9.07 -38.64 -21.61
N GLN A 249 7.94 -38.73 -22.36
CA GLN A 249 7.43 -40.01 -22.85
C GLN A 249 8.36 -40.66 -23.88
N ILE A 250 9.10 -39.85 -24.65
CA ILE A 250 10.15 -40.35 -25.54
C ILE A 250 11.26 -41.03 -24.74
N GLY A 251 11.70 -40.39 -23.64
CA GLY A 251 12.68 -40.99 -22.73
C GLY A 251 12.17 -42.27 -22.09
N LEU A 252 10.90 -42.32 -21.76
CA LEU A 252 10.22 -43.48 -21.22
C LEU A 252 10.15 -44.63 -22.25
N ALA A 253 9.80 -44.31 -23.49
CA ALA A 253 9.80 -45.30 -24.59
C ALA A 253 11.18 -45.85 -24.87
N ALA A 254 12.22 -44.97 -24.87
CA ALA A 254 13.61 -45.37 -25.00
C ALA A 254 14.09 -46.24 -23.81
N LEU A 255 13.65 -45.91 -22.59
CA LEU A 255 13.89 -46.71 -21.39
C LEU A 255 13.27 -48.10 -21.53
N VAL A 256 12.04 -48.20 -22.01
CA VAL A 256 11.36 -49.51 -22.25
C VAL A 256 12.14 -50.33 -23.28
N LEU A 257 12.56 -49.72 -24.39
CA LEU A 257 13.31 -50.42 -25.43
C LEU A 257 14.69 -50.92 -24.98
N VAL A 258 15.50 -50.02 -24.41
CA VAL A 258 16.87 -50.33 -24.02
C VAL A 258 16.90 -51.11 -22.71
N GLY A 259 16.11 -50.70 -21.73
CA GLY A 259 16.02 -51.38 -20.43
C GLY A 259 15.34 -52.74 -20.56
N GLY A 260 14.29 -52.87 -21.39
CA GLY A 260 13.66 -54.16 -21.69
C GLY A 260 14.66 -55.16 -22.31
N ARG A 261 15.52 -54.69 -23.24
CA ARG A 261 16.58 -55.56 -23.81
C ARG A 261 17.63 -55.96 -22.72
N GLN A 262 17.99 -55.06 -21.81
CA GLN A 262 18.89 -55.38 -20.71
C GLN A 262 18.26 -56.36 -19.72
N VAL A 263 16.97 -56.28 -19.46
CA VAL A 263 16.24 -57.27 -18.65
C VAL A 263 16.25 -58.63 -19.32
N ILE A 264 15.93 -58.70 -20.63
CA ILE A 264 15.94 -59.94 -21.38
C ILE A 264 17.34 -60.61 -21.41
N SER A 265 18.39 -59.79 -21.52
CA SER A 265 19.76 -60.27 -21.48
C SER A 265 20.29 -60.62 -20.07
N GLY A 266 19.53 -60.33 -19.01
CA GLY A 266 19.93 -60.53 -17.62
C GLY A 266 20.89 -59.48 -17.10
N ALA A 267 21.17 -58.38 -17.81
CA ALA A 267 22.07 -57.32 -17.41
C ALA A 267 21.50 -56.42 -16.27
N ILE A 268 20.19 -56.35 -16.15
CA ILE A 268 19.47 -55.68 -15.03
C ILE A 268 18.28 -56.56 -14.62
N SER A 269 17.82 -56.38 -13.37
CA SER A 269 16.61 -57.01 -12.88
C SER A 269 15.35 -56.30 -13.38
N VAL A 270 14.19 -56.98 -13.29
CA VAL A 270 12.90 -56.35 -13.57
C VAL A 270 12.60 -55.28 -12.54
N GLY A 271 12.98 -55.48 -11.28
CA GLY A 271 12.84 -54.50 -10.20
C GLY A 271 13.65 -53.26 -10.46
N GLU A 272 14.92 -53.35 -10.88
CA GLU A 272 15.74 -52.22 -11.27
C GLU A 272 15.11 -51.43 -12.41
N PHE A 273 14.57 -52.11 -13.42
CA PHE A 273 13.85 -51.46 -14.52
C PHE A 273 12.62 -50.68 -14.04
N VAL A 274 11.80 -51.22 -13.14
CA VAL A 274 10.63 -50.56 -12.57
C VAL A 274 11.05 -49.36 -11.68
N ALA A 275 12.14 -49.50 -10.93
CA ALA A 275 12.69 -48.39 -10.15
C ALA A 275 13.10 -47.20 -11.06
N PHE A 276 13.82 -47.51 -12.16
CA PHE A 276 14.15 -46.49 -13.17
C PHE A 276 12.90 -45.78 -13.77
N TYR A 277 11.87 -46.54 -14.11
CA TYR A 277 10.60 -45.99 -14.55
C TYR A 277 10.03 -45.02 -13.52
N GLY A 278 10.03 -45.41 -12.24
CA GLY A 278 9.57 -44.56 -11.13
C GLY A 278 10.36 -43.25 -11.01
N TYR A 279 11.70 -43.31 -11.18
CA TYR A 279 12.55 -42.10 -11.14
C TYR A 279 12.28 -41.17 -12.30
N VAL A 280 12.08 -41.66 -13.53
CA VAL A 280 11.75 -40.82 -14.70
C VAL A 280 10.43 -40.12 -14.48
N VAL A 281 9.39 -40.81 -14.01
CA VAL A 281 8.09 -40.23 -13.69
C VAL A 281 8.22 -39.16 -12.60
N MET A 282 9.00 -39.42 -11.55
CA MET A 282 9.25 -38.51 -10.44
C MET A 282 9.93 -37.21 -10.88
N LEU A 283 10.81 -37.23 -11.89
CA LEU A 283 11.52 -36.06 -12.41
C LEU A 283 10.63 -35.10 -13.20
N THR A 284 9.50 -35.56 -13.74
CA THR A 284 8.63 -34.75 -14.61
C THR A 284 8.04 -33.55 -13.87
N SER A 285 7.58 -33.72 -12.62
CA SER A 285 6.95 -32.65 -11.83
C SER A 285 7.92 -31.53 -11.43
N PRO A 286 9.09 -31.80 -10.84
CA PRO A 286 10.08 -30.78 -10.48
C PRO A 286 10.52 -29.91 -11.66
N MET A 287 10.70 -30.50 -12.84
CA MET A 287 11.12 -29.76 -14.02
C MET A 287 10.08 -28.74 -14.49
N ARG A 288 8.79 -29.09 -14.45
CA ARG A 288 7.70 -28.16 -14.75
C ARG A 288 7.61 -27.04 -13.70
N THR A 289 7.83 -27.36 -12.44
CA THR A 289 7.71 -26.45 -11.32
C THR A 289 8.85 -25.40 -11.29
N LEU A 290 10.08 -25.78 -11.67
CA LEU A 290 11.23 -24.85 -11.70
C LEU A 290 10.96 -23.59 -12.54
N GLY A 291 10.32 -23.73 -13.70
CA GLY A 291 9.98 -22.59 -14.55
C GLY A 291 9.03 -21.59 -13.85
N VAL A 292 8.04 -22.12 -13.14
CA VAL A 292 7.09 -21.31 -12.35
C VAL A 292 7.81 -20.60 -11.19
N MET A 293 8.70 -21.31 -10.51
CA MET A 293 9.44 -20.77 -9.36
C MET A 293 10.42 -19.66 -9.76
N LEU A 294 11.08 -19.78 -10.92
CA LEU A 294 11.91 -18.70 -11.47
C LEU A 294 11.09 -17.45 -11.78
N GLY A 295 9.87 -17.62 -12.30
CA GLY A 295 8.93 -16.50 -12.50
C GLY A 295 8.51 -15.84 -11.19
N MET A 296 8.31 -16.63 -10.13
CA MET A 296 8.01 -16.10 -8.79
C MET A 296 9.22 -15.35 -8.20
N ALA A 297 10.44 -15.88 -8.36
CA ALA A 297 11.65 -15.23 -7.92
C ALA A 297 11.83 -13.85 -8.56
N GLN A 298 11.60 -13.76 -9.88
CA GLN A 298 11.70 -12.49 -10.61
C GLN A 298 10.64 -11.48 -10.14
N ARG A 299 9.39 -11.92 -9.93
CA ARG A 299 8.34 -11.05 -9.36
C ARG A 299 8.72 -10.58 -7.96
N ALA A 300 9.16 -11.48 -7.09
CA ALA A 300 9.58 -11.12 -5.74
C ALA A 300 10.74 -10.11 -5.72
N VAL A 301 11.70 -10.22 -6.65
CA VAL A 301 12.79 -9.24 -6.79
C VAL A 301 12.27 -7.89 -7.26
N ALA A 302 11.34 -7.85 -8.23
CA ALA A 302 10.74 -6.61 -8.71
C ALA A 302 9.89 -5.94 -7.61
N SER A 303 9.04 -6.72 -6.91
CA SER A 303 8.25 -6.23 -5.77
C SER A 303 9.15 -5.77 -4.63
N GLY A 304 10.20 -6.52 -4.31
CA GLY A 304 11.20 -6.14 -3.31
C GLY A 304 11.93 -4.86 -3.64
N ALA A 305 12.22 -4.58 -4.92
CA ALA A 305 12.82 -3.31 -5.33
C ALA A 305 11.90 -2.12 -4.98
N ARG A 306 10.60 -2.21 -5.28
CA ARG A 306 9.61 -1.16 -4.94
C ARG A 306 9.41 -1.00 -3.43
N VAL A 307 9.47 -2.09 -2.67
CA VAL A 307 9.45 -2.04 -1.19
C VAL A 307 10.68 -1.31 -0.66
N PHE A 308 11.86 -1.59 -1.22
CA PHE A 308 13.10 -0.92 -0.80
C PHE A 308 13.17 0.54 -1.23
N GLU A 309 12.52 0.95 -2.32
CA GLU A 309 12.39 2.37 -2.67
C GLU A 309 11.76 3.19 -1.53
N ILE A 310 10.80 2.60 -0.81
CA ILE A 310 10.20 3.24 0.36
C ILE A 310 11.12 3.10 1.57
N LEU A 311 11.55 1.86 1.91
CA LEU A 311 12.31 1.59 3.13
C LEU A 311 13.72 2.23 3.15
N ASP A 312 14.27 2.58 2.00
CA ASP A 312 15.58 3.22 1.86
C ASP A 312 15.49 4.74 1.79
N ARG A 313 14.27 5.32 1.72
CA ARG A 313 14.09 6.75 1.76
C ARG A 313 14.35 7.24 3.18
N GLU A 314 15.26 8.16 3.33
CA GLU A 314 15.49 8.83 4.62
C GLU A 314 14.47 9.95 4.80
N PRO A 315 13.85 10.08 5.98
CA PRO A 315 12.97 11.22 6.28
C PRO A 315 13.73 12.54 6.11
N GLN A 316 13.13 13.49 5.40
CA GLN A 316 13.76 14.80 5.17
C GLN A 316 13.59 15.73 6.38
N LEU A 317 12.47 15.61 7.10
CA LEU A 317 12.26 16.34 8.33
C LEU A 317 13.06 15.68 9.46
N THR A 318 14.26 16.18 9.69
CA THR A 318 15.13 15.70 10.76
C THR A 318 15.01 16.58 11.99
N VAL A 319 14.95 15.97 13.15
CA VAL A 319 14.96 16.64 14.46
C VAL A 319 16.23 16.22 15.18
N PRO A 320 16.99 17.14 15.81
CA PRO A 320 18.11 16.76 16.67
C PRO A 320 17.67 15.72 17.71
N PRO A 321 18.48 14.69 18.00
CA PRO A 321 18.10 13.64 18.94
C PRO A 321 17.71 14.13 20.34
N ASP A 322 18.29 15.26 20.76
CA ASP A 322 18.08 15.90 22.07
C ASP A 322 17.32 17.23 21.93
N ALA A 323 16.50 17.40 20.89
CA ALA A 323 15.72 18.62 20.71
C ALA A 323 14.80 18.84 21.91
N PRO A 324 14.80 20.05 22.49
CA PRO A 324 13.95 20.38 23.62
C PRO A 324 12.48 20.41 23.19
N ARG A 325 11.59 20.26 24.15
CA ARG A 325 10.18 20.57 23.95
C ARG A 325 10.00 22.05 23.67
N LEU A 326 8.96 22.39 22.94
CA LEU A 326 8.56 23.77 22.73
C LEU A 326 8.34 24.41 24.13
N PRO A 327 9.03 25.51 24.50
CA PRO A 327 8.87 26.13 25.79
C PRO A 327 7.44 26.64 25.99
N GLU A 328 7.02 26.72 27.26
CA GLU A 328 5.74 27.37 27.59
C GLU A 328 5.79 28.86 27.18
N GLY A 329 4.70 29.32 26.55
CA GLY A 329 4.61 30.68 26.02
C GLY A 329 3.20 31.03 25.60
N GLY A 330 3.02 32.19 25.02
CA GLY A 330 1.73 32.69 24.56
C GLY A 330 1.33 32.24 23.15
N GLY A 331 2.24 31.63 22.40
CA GLY A 331 2.02 31.23 21.01
C GLY A 331 2.29 32.35 19.99
N ARG A 332 3.19 33.26 20.23
CA ARG A 332 3.64 34.26 19.25
C ARG A 332 4.33 33.56 18.09
N VAL A 333 3.87 33.80 16.86
CA VAL A 333 4.42 33.20 15.64
C VAL A 333 5.15 34.24 14.81
N GLU A 334 6.36 33.93 14.36
CA GLU A 334 7.18 34.83 13.57
C GLU A 334 7.78 34.09 12.36
N LEU A 335 7.50 34.59 11.15
CA LEU A 335 8.11 34.18 9.89
C LEU A 335 9.12 35.30 9.52
N ARG A 336 10.37 34.92 9.22
CA ARG A 336 11.43 35.86 8.82
C ARG A 336 12.06 35.44 7.51
N GLY A 337 11.86 36.23 6.44
CA GLY A 337 12.42 36.02 5.12
C GLY A 337 12.10 34.66 4.54
N VAL A 338 10.89 34.15 4.80
CA VAL A 338 10.50 32.78 4.44
C VAL A 338 10.30 32.63 2.94
N THR A 339 11.08 31.73 2.35
CA THR A 339 10.90 31.28 0.97
C THR A 339 10.67 29.77 0.97
N PHE A 340 9.67 29.32 0.20
CA PHE A 340 9.34 27.91 0.13
C PHE A 340 8.73 27.54 -1.23
N GLY A 341 9.13 26.38 -1.78
CA GLY A 341 8.58 25.75 -2.97
C GLY A 341 8.39 24.24 -2.79
N TYR A 342 7.36 23.67 -3.38
CA TYR A 342 7.13 22.22 -3.33
C TYR A 342 8.13 21.50 -4.24
N ASP A 343 8.73 20.41 -3.75
CA ASP A 343 9.66 19.53 -4.50
C ASP A 343 10.80 20.25 -5.21
N GLY A 344 11.28 21.38 -4.65
CA GLY A 344 12.34 22.19 -5.26
C GLY A 344 11.92 22.90 -6.55
N GLY A 345 10.61 23.04 -6.78
CA GLY A 345 10.02 23.77 -7.87
C GLY A 345 10.09 25.29 -7.71
N GLU A 346 9.31 26.04 -8.48
CA GLU A 346 9.24 27.49 -8.32
C GLU A 346 8.72 27.86 -6.92
N PRO A 347 9.32 28.87 -6.26
CA PRO A 347 8.87 29.31 -4.93
C PRO A 347 7.40 29.75 -4.94
N VAL A 348 6.61 29.13 -4.07
CA VAL A 348 5.21 29.52 -3.78
C VAL A 348 5.17 30.67 -2.77
N LEU A 349 6.08 30.68 -1.80
CA LEU A 349 6.29 31.81 -0.88
C LEU A 349 7.66 32.40 -1.16
N ARG A 350 7.74 33.74 -1.16
CA ARG A 350 8.92 34.49 -1.58
C ARG A 350 9.23 35.61 -0.62
N ASP A 351 10.23 35.40 0.27
CA ASP A 351 10.72 36.42 1.20
C ASP A 351 9.56 36.98 2.07
N VAL A 352 8.85 36.08 2.75
CA VAL A 352 7.70 36.42 3.58
C VAL A 352 8.17 36.76 5.00
N ASP A 353 7.87 37.99 5.42
CA ASP A 353 7.99 38.46 6.81
C ASP A 353 6.58 38.65 7.37
N LEU A 354 6.30 37.99 8.51
CA LEU A 354 5.02 38.10 9.22
C LEU A 354 5.22 37.84 10.71
N VAL A 355 4.65 38.69 11.53
CA VAL A 355 4.59 38.50 12.98
C VAL A 355 3.13 38.47 13.40
N VAL A 356 2.74 37.44 14.15
CA VAL A 356 1.42 37.32 14.77
C VAL A 356 1.63 37.23 16.27
N GLU A 357 1.12 38.21 16.99
CA GLU A 357 1.29 38.28 18.43
C GLU A 357 0.49 37.22 19.18
N ALA A 358 0.90 36.92 20.41
CA ALA A 358 0.20 35.92 21.22
C ALA A 358 -1.25 36.30 21.47
N GLY A 359 -2.18 35.40 21.18
CA GLY A 359 -3.63 35.60 21.31
C GLY A 359 -4.25 36.43 20.19
N GLN A 360 -3.49 36.86 19.18
CA GLN A 360 -3.99 37.62 18.04
C GLN A 360 -4.61 36.69 17.00
N THR A 361 -5.71 37.12 16.38
CA THR A 361 -6.34 36.45 15.24
C THR A 361 -6.00 37.18 13.96
N VAL A 362 -5.39 36.47 12.99
CA VAL A 362 -5.01 37.00 11.68
C VAL A 362 -5.77 36.28 10.57
N ALA A 363 -6.43 37.05 9.71
CA ALA A 363 -7.04 36.51 8.47
C ALA A 363 -6.06 36.60 7.30
N LEU A 364 -5.79 35.46 6.68
CA LEU A 364 -5.02 35.37 5.43
C LEU A 364 -5.99 35.42 4.23
N VAL A 365 -5.85 36.44 3.41
CA VAL A 365 -6.67 36.63 2.21
C VAL A 365 -5.80 36.75 0.96
N GLY A 366 -6.36 36.51 -0.21
CA GLY A 366 -5.66 36.57 -1.49
C GLY A 366 -6.25 35.62 -2.51
N ALA A 367 -5.82 35.71 -3.75
CA ALA A 367 -6.26 34.84 -4.84
C ALA A 367 -5.95 33.36 -4.54
N THR A 368 -6.68 32.45 -5.22
CA THR A 368 -6.33 31.02 -5.18
C THR A 368 -4.92 30.83 -5.74
N GLY A 369 -4.08 30.08 -5.03
CA GLY A 369 -2.68 29.90 -5.39
C GLY A 369 -1.71 30.97 -4.84
N ALA A 370 -2.18 31.98 -4.11
CA ALA A 370 -1.31 33.02 -3.51
C ALA A 370 -0.38 32.50 -2.40
N GLY A 371 -0.52 31.25 -1.93
CA GLY A 371 0.35 30.63 -0.93
C GLY A 371 -0.23 30.63 0.51
N LYS A 372 -1.51 30.97 0.71
CA LYS A 372 -2.14 31.03 2.04
C LYS A 372 -2.05 29.71 2.82
N THR A 373 -2.54 28.61 2.24
CA THR A 373 -2.48 27.28 2.84
C THR A 373 -1.03 26.84 3.04
N THR A 374 -0.14 27.14 2.09
CA THR A 374 1.29 26.82 2.20
C THR A 374 1.92 27.52 3.42
N LEU A 375 1.61 28.80 3.64
CA LEU A 375 2.14 29.56 4.76
C LEU A 375 1.77 28.92 6.11
N VAL A 376 0.50 28.57 6.29
CA VAL A 376 0.05 28.00 7.57
C VAL A 376 0.54 26.60 7.82
N LEU A 377 0.83 25.80 6.77
CA LEU A 377 1.39 24.45 6.89
C LEU A 377 2.86 24.44 7.36
N LEU A 378 3.57 25.57 7.25
CA LEU A 378 4.94 25.73 7.77
C LEU A 378 4.95 25.89 9.30
N VAL A 379 3.89 26.43 9.92
CA VAL A 379 3.82 26.66 11.37
C VAL A 379 3.89 25.36 12.17
N PRO A 380 3.11 24.29 11.89
CA PRO A 380 3.25 22.97 12.51
C PRO A 380 4.41 22.16 11.93
N ARG A 381 5.27 22.78 11.11
CA ARG A 381 6.39 22.13 10.43
C ARG A 381 5.96 20.85 9.71
N LEU A 382 4.92 20.94 8.85
CA LEU A 382 4.59 19.87 7.92
C LEU A 382 5.54 19.85 6.72
N TYR A 383 6.16 21.00 6.45
CA TYR A 383 7.27 21.21 5.51
C TYR A 383 8.33 22.07 6.17
N ASP A 384 9.57 21.93 5.75
CA ASP A 384 10.66 22.83 6.10
C ASP A 384 10.79 23.94 5.05
N VAL A 385 11.17 25.15 5.48
CA VAL A 385 11.41 26.27 4.58
C VAL A 385 12.69 26.08 3.77
N ASP A 386 12.73 26.56 2.53
CA ASP A 386 13.94 26.55 1.69
C ASP A 386 14.96 27.61 2.19
N SER A 387 14.47 28.76 2.64
CA SER A 387 15.26 29.80 3.29
C SER A 387 14.42 30.60 4.27
N GLY A 388 15.06 31.31 5.19
CA GLY A 388 14.40 31.99 6.28
C GLY A 388 14.16 31.11 7.50
N SER A 389 13.25 31.52 8.37
CA SER A 389 12.90 30.80 9.59
C SER A 389 11.44 31.02 10.00
N VAL A 390 10.88 30.00 10.66
CA VAL A 390 9.59 30.07 11.35
C VAL A 390 9.86 29.82 12.82
N ALA A 391 9.45 30.75 13.69
CA ALA A 391 9.66 30.66 15.12
C ALA A 391 8.33 30.76 15.87
N ILE A 392 8.25 30.04 16.99
CA ILE A 392 7.14 30.14 17.96
C ILE A 392 7.72 30.51 19.29
N ASP A 393 7.21 31.60 19.88
CA ASP A 393 7.69 32.17 21.13
C ASP A 393 9.23 32.41 21.11
N GLY A 394 9.78 32.78 19.92
CA GLY A 394 11.20 33.09 19.71
C GLY A 394 12.09 31.87 19.44
N VAL A 395 11.55 30.65 19.41
CA VAL A 395 12.30 29.42 19.12
C VAL A 395 11.96 28.92 17.73
N ASP A 396 12.98 28.63 16.89
CA ASP A 396 12.78 28.08 15.55
C ASP A 396 12.14 26.69 15.64
N VAL A 397 11.11 26.45 14.83
CA VAL A 397 10.38 25.18 14.80
C VAL A 397 11.27 23.99 14.41
N ARG A 398 12.45 24.23 13.83
CA ARG A 398 13.44 23.21 13.47
C ARG A 398 14.23 22.69 14.67
N ASP A 399 14.31 23.46 15.73
CA ASP A 399 15.14 23.19 16.91
C ASP A 399 14.37 22.52 18.05
N VAL A 400 13.07 22.22 17.86
CA VAL A 400 12.20 21.63 18.88
C VAL A 400 11.69 20.25 18.50
N GLU A 401 11.29 19.46 19.51
CA GLU A 401 10.65 18.16 19.35
C GLU A 401 9.33 18.31 18.58
N LEU A 402 9.17 17.60 17.46
CA LEU A 402 7.97 17.70 16.60
C LEU A 402 6.67 17.33 17.33
N GLU A 403 6.71 16.37 18.25
CA GLU A 403 5.53 15.97 19.01
C GLU A 403 5.05 17.12 19.91
N SER A 404 5.97 17.80 20.60
CA SER A 404 5.63 18.95 21.44
C SER A 404 5.12 20.13 20.61
N LEU A 405 5.76 20.42 19.45
CA LEU A 405 5.33 21.46 18.52
C LEU A 405 3.88 21.20 18.02
N ARG A 406 3.61 19.99 17.52
CA ARG A 406 2.31 19.63 16.94
C ARG A 406 1.20 19.43 17.97
N ARG A 407 1.53 19.28 19.24
CA ARG A 407 0.56 19.30 20.33
C ARG A 407 0.03 20.72 20.57
N ASP A 408 0.88 21.72 20.40
CA ASP A 408 0.55 23.11 20.63
C ASP A 408 -0.05 23.84 19.42
N VAL A 409 -0.09 23.19 18.25
CA VAL A 409 -0.66 23.72 17.02
C VAL A 409 -1.77 22.79 16.52
N ALA A 410 -3.02 23.27 16.44
CA ALA A 410 -4.11 22.52 15.84
C ALA A 410 -4.47 23.10 14.46
N LEU A 411 -4.69 22.19 13.51
CA LEU A 411 -5.14 22.50 12.15
C LEU A 411 -6.55 21.97 11.93
N VAL A 412 -7.48 22.84 11.59
CA VAL A 412 -8.82 22.48 11.08
C VAL A 412 -8.83 22.77 9.58
N SER A 413 -8.78 21.72 8.76
CA SER A 413 -8.75 21.82 7.30
C SER A 413 -10.15 21.94 6.70
N ASP A 414 -10.25 22.48 5.48
CA ASP A 414 -11.47 22.54 4.67
C ASP A 414 -12.11 21.14 4.48
N ASP A 415 -11.32 20.13 4.11
CA ASP A 415 -11.79 18.74 4.05
C ASP A 415 -11.52 18.03 5.38
N ALA A 416 -12.52 18.07 6.26
CA ALA A 416 -12.43 17.44 7.57
C ALA A 416 -12.42 15.91 7.46
N PHE A 417 -11.23 15.32 7.53
CA PHE A 417 -11.04 13.87 7.50
C PHE A 417 -11.43 13.21 8.82
N LEU A 418 -12.29 12.18 8.75
CA LEU A 418 -12.65 11.35 9.89
C LEU A 418 -12.24 9.89 9.65
N PHE A 419 -11.72 9.27 10.70
CA PHE A 419 -11.35 7.86 10.68
C PHE A 419 -12.59 6.96 10.81
N SER A 420 -12.51 5.74 10.27
CA SER A 420 -13.51 4.68 10.49
C SER A 420 -13.42 4.17 11.92
N ALA A 421 -13.90 4.99 12.86
CA ALA A 421 -13.85 4.79 14.29
C ALA A 421 -15.12 5.39 14.91
N THR A 422 -15.29 5.34 16.23
CA THR A 422 -16.43 5.98 16.89
C THR A 422 -16.34 7.51 16.81
N LEU A 423 -17.47 8.18 16.99
CA LEU A 423 -17.49 9.65 17.06
C LEU A 423 -16.60 10.14 18.21
N ARG A 424 -16.64 9.45 19.38
CA ARG A 424 -15.77 9.69 20.53
C ARG A 424 -14.29 9.62 20.14
N GLU A 425 -13.86 8.54 19.49
CA GLU A 425 -12.46 8.37 19.06
C GLU A 425 -12.02 9.40 18.04
N ASN A 426 -12.91 9.85 17.18
CA ASN A 426 -12.63 10.92 16.23
C ASN A 426 -12.44 12.27 16.91
N ILE A 427 -13.26 12.62 17.91
CA ILE A 427 -13.12 13.84 18.70
C ILE A 427 -11.87 13.79 19.57
N ALA A 428 -11.65 12.64 20.26
CA ALA A 428 -10.52 12.43 21.16
C ALA A 428 -9.19 12.14 20.45
N TYR A 429 -9.12 12.24 19.12
CA TYR A 429 -7.95 11.86 18.33
C TYR A 429 -6.64 12.52 18.79
N ALA A 430 -6.69 13.79 19.16
CA ALA A 430 -5.52 14.55 19.64
C ALA A 430 -5.20 14.26 21.12
N ARG A 431 -6.16 13.73 21.90
CA ARG A 431 -6.05 13.49 23.33
C ARG A 431 -6.86 12.24 23.71
N SER A 432 -6.29 11.08 23.39
CA SER A 432 -6.95 9.78 23.50
C SER A 432 -7.35 9.38 24.92
N GLU A 433 -6.68 9.95 25.94
CA GLU A 433 -6.96 9.75 27.37
C GLU A 433 -8.04 10.70 27.93
N ALA A 434 -8.64 11.55 27.10
CA ALA A 434 -9.70 12.44 27.53
C ALA A 434 -10.90 11.66 28.08
N SER A 435 -11.48 12.13 29.18
CA SER A 435 -12.68 11.57 29.76
C SER A 435 -13.89 11.76 28.84
N GLU A 436 -14.93 10.95 29.04
CA GLU A 436 -16.18 11.09 28.28
C GLU A 436 -16.82 12.46 28.47
N ASP A 437 -16.73 13.03 29.69
CA ASP A 437 -17.28 14.35 29.99
C ASP A 437 -16.54 15.44 29.23
N GLU A 438 -15.20 15.40 29.15
CA GLU A 438 -14.40 16.35 28.35
C GLU A 438 -14.73 16.25 26.86
N VAL A 439 -14.93 15.04 26.34
CA VAL A 439 -15.34 14.82 24.94
C VAL A 439 -16.74 15.37 24.69
N ARG A 440 -17.70 15.16 25.61
CA ARG A 440 -19.06 15.72 25.51
C ARG A 440 -19.05 17.24 25.58
N GLU A 441 -18.24 17.82 26.45
CA GLU A 441 -18.11 19.27 26.57
C GLU A 441 -17.55 19.86 25.26
N ALA A 442 -16.47 19.31 24.72
CA ALA A 442 -15.89 19.74 23.45
C ALA A 442 -16.90 19.60 22.29
N ALA A 443 -17.66 18.50 22.25
CA ALA A 443 -18.71 18.28 21.29
C ALA A 443 -19.87 19.27 21.41
N ALA A 444 -20.28 19.57 22.64
CA ALA A 444 -21.35 20.55 22.90
C ALA A 444 -20.93 21.95 22.43
N ARG A 445 -19.73 22.39 22.75
CA ARG A 445 -19.15 23.68 22.33
C ARG A 445 -19.01 23.77 20.81
N ALA A 446 -18.77 22.63 20.12
CA ALA A 446 -18.76 22.56 18.66
C ALA A 446 -20.19 22.41 18.04
N GLY A 447 -21.26 22.53 18.84
CA GLY A 447 -22.64 22.41 18.38
C GLY A 447 -23.05 21.02 17.90
N LEU A 448 -22.45 19.96 18.46
CA LEU A 448 -22.74 18.56 18.10
C LEU A 448 -23.76 17.86 19.00
N SER A 449 -24.26 18.50 20.08
CA SER A 449 -25.19 17.86 21.04
C SER A 449 -26.41 17.24 20.36
N GLY A 450 -27.11 17.99 19.50
CA GLY A 450 -28.26 17.48 18.78
C GLY A 450 -27.94 16.30 17.85
N LEU A 451 -26.75 16.32 17.20
CA LEU A 451 -26.30 15.18 16.40
C LEU A 451 -26.08 13.94 17.26
N ILE A 452 -25.43 14.10 18.42
CA ILE A 452 -25.11 12.99 19.34
C ILE A 452 -26.42 12.38 19.88
N ASP A 453 -27.42 13.21 20.19
CA ASP A 453 -28.72 12.76 20.70
C ASP A 453 -29.55 12.02 19.62
N ASP A 454 -29.39 12.39 18.35
CA ASP A 454 -30.08 11.76 17.21
C ASP A 454 -29.41 10.44 16.76
N LEU A 455 -28.15 10.18 17.17
CA LEU A 455 -27.42 8.97 16.79
C LEU A 455 -27.81 7.80 17.69
N PRO A 456 -27.98 6.57 17.13
CA PRO A 456 -28.48 5.40 17.88
C PRO A 456 -27.58 5.02 19.06
N ASP A 457 -26.27 5.17 18.94
CA ASP A 457 -25.29 4.84 19.98
C ASP A 457 -24.55 6.09 20.50
N GLY A 458 -25.08 7.29 20.24
CA GLY A 458 -24.51 8.56 20.68
C GLY A 458 -23.04 8.71 20.26
N LEU A 459 -22.15 8.98 21.22
CA LEU A 459 -20.71 9.11 20.98
C LEU A 459 -20.04 7.81 20.52
N GLU A 460 -20.60 6.64 20.83
CA GLU A 460 -20.07 5.33 20.41
C GLU A 460 -20.53 4.93 18.99
N THR A 461 -21.31 5.77 18.32
CA THR A 461 -21.70 5.53 16.93
C THR A 461 -20.48 5.52 16.03
N LEU A 462 -20.34 4.45 15.22
CA LEU A 462 -19.29 4.32 14.21
C LEU A 462 -19.52 5.31 13.07
N VAL A 463 -18.54 6.16 12.86
CA VAL A 463 -18.47 7.03 11.69
C VAL A 463 -17.94 6.21 10.52
N GLY A 464 -18.72 6.14 9.44
CA GLY A 464 -18.34 5.38 8.25
C GLY A 464 -17.05 5.87 7.59
N GLU A 465 -16.61 5.12 6.57
CA GLU A 465 -15.38 5.44 5.83
C GLU A 465 -15.35 6.93 5.43
N ARG A 466 -14.30 7.65 5.83
CA ARG A 466 -14.11 9.09 5.60
C ARG A 466 -15.28 9.98 6.08
N GLY A 467 -16.08 9.51 7.05
CA GLY A 467 -17.22 10.29 7.54
C GLY A 467 -18.40 10.38 6.56
N LEU A 468 -18.51 9.45 5.60
CA LEU A 468 -19.59 9.45 4.59
C LEU A 468 -21.01 9.41 5.18
N THR A 469 -21.17 8.97 6.43
CA THR A 469 -22.44 8.95 7.15
C THR A 469 -22.85 10.33 7.69
N LEU A 470 -21.93 11.29 7.72
CA LEU A 470 -22.14 12.65 8.22
C LEU A 470 -22.19 13.66 7.09
N SER A 471 -23.00 14.73 7.27
CA SER A 471 -22.99 15.87 6.34
C SER A 471 -21.65 16.64 6.41
N GLY A 472 -21.34 17.47 5.41
CA GLY A 472 -20.14 18.30 5.39
C GLY A 472 -20.00 19.15 6.66
N GLY A 473 -21.06 19.86 7.05
CA GLY A 473 -21.06 20.67 8.26
C GLY A 473 -20.97 19.87 9.56
N GLN A 474 -21.47 18.61 9.59
CA GLN A 474 -21.28 17.72 10.74
C GLN A 474 -19.82 17.28 10.86
N ARG A 475 -19.18 16.90 9.75
CA ARG A 475 -17.73 16.55 9.75
C ARG A 475 -16.89 17.73 10.22
N GLN A 476 -17.19 18.93 9.75
CA GLN A 476 -16.47 20.16 10.14
C GLN A 476 -16.58 20.41 11.65
N ARG A 477 -17.78 20.29 12.22
CA ARG A 477 -17.98 20.45 13.67
C ARG A 477 -17.24 19.38 14.48
N VAL A 478 -17.11 18.15 13.96
CA VAL A 478 -16.26 17.13 14.60
C VAL A 478 -14.78 17.55 14.59
N ALA A 479 -14.29 18.14 13.49
CA ALA A 479 -12.91 18.65 13.43
C ALA A 479 -12.69 19.84 14.39
N ILE A 480 -13.70 20.71 14.53
CA ILE A 480 -13.68 21.81 15.53
C ILE A 480 -13.68 21.24 16.96
N ALA A 481 -14.53 20.26 17.27
CA ALA A 481 -14.53 19.58 18.58
C ALA A 481 -13.17 18.94 18.89
N ARG A 482 -12.51 18.32 17.91
CA ARG A 482 -11.15 17.80 18.02
C ARG A 482 -10.14 18.90 18.39
N ALA A 483 -10.21 20.06 17.73
CA ALA A 483 -9.35 21.19 18.02
C ALA A 483 -9.63 21.81 19.40
N LEU A 484 -10.88 21.90 19.83
CA LEU A 484 -11.28 22.32 21.18
C LEU A 484 -10.68 21.41 22.26
N LEU A 485 -10.83 20.11 22.08
CA LEU A 485 -10.34 19.12 23.04
C LEU A 485 -8.80 19.09 23.12
N ALA A 486 -8.13 19.36 22.01
CA ALA A 486 -6.65 19.46 21.95
C ALA A 486 -6.09 20.61 22.78
N GLN A 487 -6.86 21.69 23.00
CA GLN A 487 -6.45 22.90 23.72
C GLN A 487 -5.12 23.49 23.23
N PRO A 488 -4.94 23.73 21.93
CA PRO A 488 -3.70 24.22 21.37
C PRO A 488 -3.47 25.69 21.74
N ARG A 489 -2.20 26.14 21.72
CA ARG A 489 -1.85 27.58 21.82
C ARG A 489 -2.04 28.32 20.51
N ILE A 490 -1.85 27.61 19.40
CA ILE A 490 -1.95 28.14 18.04
C ILE A 490 -3.02 27.35 17.29
N LEU A 491 -3.96 28.06 16.68
CA LEU A 491 -5.05 27.50 15.90
C LEU A 491 -4.92 27.92 14.44
N ILE A 492 -5.07 26.98 13.53
CA ILE A 492 -5.09 27.22 12.09
C ILE A 492 -6.44 26.74 11.56
N LEU A 493 -7.19 27.65 10.92
CA LEU A 493 -8.49 27.41 10.32
C LEU A 493 -8.39 27.62 8.81
N ASP A 494 -8.37 26.52 8.04
CA ASP A 494 -8.33 26.59 6.58
C ASP A 494 -9.75 26.43 6.03
N ASP A 495 -10.37 27.56 5.67
CA ASP A 495 -11.71 27.70 5.09
C ASP A 495 -12.82 26.87 5.78
N ALA A 496 -12.85 26.96 7.11
CA ALA A 496 -13.68 26.13 7.98
C ALA A 496 -15.22 26.30 7.78
N THR A 497 -15.69 27.08 6.80
CA THR A 497 -17.11 27.33 6.54
C THR A 497 -17.54 27.16 5.09
N SER A 498 -16.66 26.62 4.20
CA SER A 498 -16.89 26.59 2.75
C SER A 498 -18.06 25.71 2.29
N SER A 499 -18.34 24.62 3.01
CA SER A 499 -19.22 23.55 2.57
C SER A 499 -20.57 23.46 3.32
N VAL A 500 -21.05 24.57 3.94
CA VAL A 500 -22.22 24.55 4.81
C VAL A 500 -23.29 25.57 4.39
N ASP A 501 -24.54 25.28 4.75
CA ASP A 501 -25.68 26.20 4.59
C ASP A 501 -25.63 27.37 5.58
N ALA A 502 -26.33 28.47 5.30
CA ALA A 502 -26.27 29.72 6.09
C ALA A 502 -26.60 29.52 7.59
N THR A 503 -27.58 28.68 7.91
CA THR A 503 -27.98 28.40 9.32
C THR A 503 -26.94 27.59 10.06
N THR A 504 -26.23 26.72 9.38
CA THR A 504 -25.10 25.92 9.93
C THR A 504 -23.84 26.79 10.01
N GLU A 505 -23.63 27.73 9.08
CA GLU A 505 -22.52 28.69 9.11
C GLU A 505 -22.52 29.54 10.38
N GLU A 506 -23.67 30.05 10.81
CA GLU A 506 -23.78 30.86 12.03
C GLU A 506 -23.38 30.06 13.29
N ARG A 507 -23.86 28.83 13.40
CA ARG A 507 -23.48 27.93 14.50
C ARG A 507 -21.99 27.56 14.48
N ILE A 508 -21.41 27.37 13.31
CA ILE A 508 -19.95 27.12 13.18
C ILE A 508 -19.18 28.38 13.57
N LYS A 509 -19.67 29.56 13.18
CA LYS A 509 -19.05 30.84 13.55
C LYS A 509 -19.03 31.07 15.06
N GLU A 510 -20.13 30.75 15.75
CA GLU A 510 -20.18 30.80 17.22
C GLU A 510 -19.17 29.84 17.84
N ALA A 511 -19.13 28.58 17.37
CA ALA A 511 -18.18 27.59 17.83
C ALA A 511 -16.71 28.01 17.54
N LEU A 512 -16.44 28.61 16.38
CA LEU A 512 -15.11 29.13 16.04
C LEU A 512 -14.71 30.26 16.98
N GLY A 513 -15.61 31.20 17.32
CA GLY A 513 -15.34 32.26 18.29
C GLY A 513 -14.86 31.71 19.64
N GLU A 514 -15.53 30.68 20.16
CA GLU A 514 -15.11 30.01 21.40
C GLU A 514 -13.74 29.30 21.27
N VAL A 515 -13.48 28.69 20.12
CA VAL A 515 -12.19 27.99 19.88
C VAL A 515 -11.03 28.99 19.80
N MET A 516 -11.27 30.18 19.26
CA MET A 516 -10.26 31.22 19.03
C MET A 516 -9.91 31.99 20.31
N GLU A 517 -10.81 32.04 21.28
CA GLU A 517 -10.61 32.84 22.51
C GLU A 517 -9.31 32.50 23.24
N GLY A 518 -8.46 33.50 23.42
CA GLY A 518 -7.16 33.39 24.11
C GLY A 518 -6.08 32.61 23.35
N ARG A 519 -6.27 32.34 22.06
CA ARG A 519 -5.32 31.62 21.20
C ARG A 519 -4.84 32.46 20.04
N THR A 520 -3.59 32.26 19.66
CA THR A 520 -3.08 32.80 18.38
C THR A 520 -3.72 32.05 17.23
N THR A 521 -4.44 32.77 16.36
CA THR A 521 -5.25 32.12 15.32
C THR A 521 -4.91 32.62 13.92
N PHE A 522 -4.67 31.70 13.01
CA PHE A 522 -4.61 31.94 11.57
C PHE A 522 -5.91 31.46 10.92
N ILE A 523 -6.57 32.34 10.17
CA ILE A 523 -7.78 32.03 9.42
C ILE A 523 -7.51 32.23 7.94
N ILE A 524 -7.60 31.19 7.12
CA ILE A 524 -7.70 31.36 5.68
C ILE A 524 -9.15 31.65 5.36
N ALA A 525 -9.42 32.86 4.94
CA ALA A 525 -10.78 33.35 4.77
C ALA A 525 -11.10 33.65 3.30
N HIS A 526 -12.22 33.14 2.85
CA HIS A 526 -12.82 33.40 1.53
C HIS A 526 -14.15 34.15 1.63
N ARG A 527 -14.67 34.38 2.85
CA ARG A 527 -15.95 35.08 3.10
C ARG A 527 -15.73 36.25 4.05
N LEU A 528 -16.46 37.33 3.81
CA LEU A 528 -16.40 38.51 4.65
C LEU A 528 -16.81 38.23 6.11
N SER A 529 -17.77 37.33 6.31
CA SER A 529 -18.23 36.87 7.63
C SER A 529 -17.10 36.22 8.46
N THR A 530 -16.14 35.59 7.81
CA THR A 530 -14.98 34.96 8.46
C THR A 530 -13.84 35.96 8.64
N ILE A 531 -13.63 36.87 7.68
CA ILE A 531 -12.64 37.96 7.79
C ILE A 531 -12.96 38.87 9.00
N SER A 532 -14.24 39.11 9.26
CA SER A 532 -14.68 39.99 10.38
C SER A 532 -14.38 39.40 11.79
N LEU A 533 -13.93 38.17 11.89
CA LEU A 533 -13.50 37.56 13.15
C LEU A 533 -12.05 37.88 13.50
N ALA A 534 -11.26 38.41 12.56
CA ALA A 534 -9.85 38.66 12.72
C ALA A 534 -9.58 40.06 13.25
N ASP A 535 -8.56 40.16 14.10
CA ASP A 535 -8.01 41.44 14.59
C ASP A 535 -7.25 42.15 13.47
N GLU A 536 -6.61 41.38 12.60
CA GLU A 536 -5.77 41.87 11.51
C GLU A 536 -5.91 41.01 10.26
N VAL A 537 -5.75 41.62 9.10
CA VAL A 537 -5.81 40.96 7.79
C VAL A 537 -4.44 41.06 7.12
N VAL A 538 -3.97 39.94 6.59
CA VAL A 538 -2.76 39.83 5.76
C VAL A 538 -3.15 39.46 4.35
N VAL A 539 -2.84 40.32 3.40
CA VAL A 539 -3.12 40.11 1.98
C VAL A 539 -1.90 39.49 1.32
N LEU A 540 -2.07 38.28 0.80
CA LEU A 540 -1.04 37.57 0.04
C LEU A 540 -1.28 37.71 -1.47
N GLU A 541 -0.25 38.12 -2.20
CA GLU A 541 -0.21 38.17 -3.65
C GLU A 541 1.10 37.62 -4.17
N ASP A 542 1.07 36.70 -5.13
CA ASP A 542 2.23 36.07 -5.75
C ASP A 542 3.29 35.55 -4.76
N GLY A 543 2.82 35.02 -3.62
CA GLY A 543 3.67 34.44 -2.59
C GLY A 543 4.34 35.47 -1.65
N ARG A 544 3.91 36.71 -1.66
CA ARG A 544 4.41 37.80 -0.81
C ARG A 544 3.32 38.42 0.03
N VAL A 545 3.66 39.03 1.15
CA VAL A 545 2.75 39.91 1.89
C VAL A 545 2.65 41.23 1.14
N ALA A 546 1.50 41.48 0.52
CA ALA A 546 1.24 42.69 -0.25
C ALA A 546 0.72 43.84 0.63
N ALA A 547 -0.08 43.51 1.66
CA ALA A 547 -0.61 44.48 2.61
C ALA A 547 -0.92 43.78 3.96
N GLN A 548 -0.88 44.52 5.05
CA GLN A 548 -1.22 44.06 6.39
C GLN A 548 -1.84 45.23 7.16
N GLY A 549 -2.91 44.98 7.90
CA GLY A 549 -3.61 45.98 8.70
C GLY A 549 -5.01 45.53 9.12
N THR A 550 -5.77 46.38 9.78
CA THR A 550 -7.14 46.10 10.13
C THR A 550 -8.05 46.13 8.88
N HIS A 551 -9.24 45.52 8.97
CA HIS A 551 -10.22 45.53 7.88
C HIS A 551 -10.50 46.95 7.35
N ASP A 552 -10.76 47.88 8.25
CA ASP A 552 -11.12 49.26 7.91
C ASP A 552 -9.93 49.99 7.23
N GLU A 553 -8.71 49.86 7.77
CA GLU A 553 -7.50 50.42 7.16
C GLU A 553 -7.24 49.90 5.77
N LEU A 554 -7.40 48.57 5.54
CA LEU A 554 -7.14 47.96 4.24
C LEU A 554 -8.22 48.28 3.20
N VAL A 555 -9.48 48.48 3.61
CA VAL A 555 -10.53 48.95 2.70
C VAL A 555 -10.20 50.36 2.18
N GLU A 556 -9.59 51.22 3.00
CA GLU A 556 -9.19 52.56 2.59
C GLU A 556 -7.89 52.58 1.77
N THR A 557 -6.90 51.77 2.15
CA THR A 557 -5.52 51.89 1.64
C THR A 557 -5.15 50.89 0.56
N SER A 558 -5.80 49.70 0.48
CA SER A 558 -5.44 48.63 -0.44
C SER A 558 -6.52 48.42 -1.52
N GLU A 559 -6.17 48.72 -2.76
CA GLU A 559 -7.04 48.45 -3.92
C GLU A 559 -7.24 46.93 -4.13
N LEU A 560 -6.17 46.15 -3.89
CA LEU A 560 -6.19 44.68 -3.97
C LEU A 560 -7.20 44.10 -2.97
N TYR A 561 -7.17 44.56 -1.71
CA TYR A 561 -8.07 44.10 -0.67
C TYR A 561 -9.53 44.47 -0.98
N ARG A 562 -9.79 45.69 -1.45
CA ARG A 562 -11.13 46.09 -1.87
C ARG A 562 -11.68 45.18 -2.96
N GLY A 563 -10.88 44.84 -3.96
CA GLY A 563 -11.28 43.90 -5.02
C GLY A 563 -11.65 42.51 -4.48
N ILE A 564 -10.91 42.00 -3.46
CA ILE A 564 -11.22 40.74 -2.78
C ILE A 564 -12.54 40.81 -2.01
N VAL A 565 -12.78 41.89 -1.26
CA VAL A 565 -14.00 42.11 -0.49
C VAL A 565 -15.22 42.24 -1.42
N GLU A 566 -15.11 42.98 -2.50
CA GLU A 566 -16.21 43.16 -3.48
C GLU A 566 -16.54 41.84 -4.17
N SER A 567 -15.54 41.03 -4.52
CA SER A 567 -15.77 39.72 -5.14
C SER A 567 -16.41 38.73 -4.17
N SER A 568 -16.03 38.77 -2.90
CA SER A 568 -16.63 37.95 -1.84
C SER A 568 -18.07 38.34 -1.52
N GLY A 569 -18.40 39.63 -1.57
CA GLY A 569 -19.76 40.13 -1.40
C GLY A 569 -20.69 39.73 -2.55
N ARG A 570 -20.25 39.77 -3.80
CA ARG A 570 -21.04 39.35 -4.97
C ARG A 570 -21.36 37.84 -4.96
N ILE A 571 -20.46 37.02 -4.47
CA ILE A 571 -20.67 35.56 -4.34
C ILE A 571 -21.74 35.26 -3.27
N ALA A 572 -21.87 36.10 -2.25
CA ALA A 572 -22.90 35.96 -1.22
C ALA A 572 -24.29 36.38 -1.75
N ASP A 573 -24.36 37.46 -2.55
CA ASP A 573 -25.60 37.99 -3.12
C ASP A 573 -26.22 37.06 -4.21
N ASP A 574 -25.37 36.41 -5.01
CA ASP A 574 -25.81 35.44 -6.04
C ASP A 574 -26.36 34.10 -5.44
N ARG A 575 -26.19 33.85 -4.16
CA ARG A 575 -26.68 32.64 -3.47
C ARG A 575 -27.98 32.84 -2.68
N ASP A 576 -28.54 34.06 -2.64
CA ASP A 576 -29.81 34.33 -2.01
C ASP A 576 -30.92 34.51 -3.09
N PRO A 577 -31.61 33.42 -3.50
CA PRO A 577 -32.58 33.46 -4.59
C PRO A 577 -33.87 34.22 -4.24
N GLU A 578 -34.12 34.55 -2.97
CA GLU A 578 -35.34 35.31 -2.58
C GLU A 578 -35.27 36.80 -2.87
N GLN A 579 -34.07 37.38 -3.08
CA GLN A 579 -33.96 38.82 -3.42
C GLN A 579 -33.92 39.11 -4.93
N ALA A 580 -33.62 38.11 -5.77
CA ALA A 580 -33.62 38.24 -7.22
C ALA A 580 -35.04 38.36 -7.81
N GLU A 581 -36.08 37.92 -7.11
CA GLU A 581 -37.49 37.98 -7.57
C GLU A 581 -38.15 39.34 -7.31
N VAL A 582 -37.58 40.22 -6.49
CA VAL A 582 -38.11 41.54 -6.15
C VAL A 582 -37.56 42.69 -7.04
N ALA A 583 -36.42 42.44 -7.73
CA ALA A 583 -35.76 43.43 -8.59
C ALA A 583 -36.05 43.26 -10.09
N GLY A 584 -36.90 42.31 -10.48
CA GLY A 584 -37.20 41.94 -11.86
C GLY A 584 -38.70 42.14 -12.20
N LEU A 585 -39.23 43.33 -12.05
CA LEU A 585 -40.41 43.79 -12.76
C LEU A 585 -40.04 44.92 -13.69
#